data_aac865fc03fc5f5b9c43aea8bf749ebc
#
_entry.id   aac865fc03fc5f5b9c43aea8bf749ebc
#
_cell.length_a   1.000
_cell.length_b   1.000
_cell.length_c   1.000
_cell.angle_alpha   90.00
_cell.angle_beta   90.00
_cell.angle_gamma   90.00
#
_symmetry.space_group_name_H-M   'P 1'
#
loop_
_entity.id
_entity.type
_entity.pdbx_description
1 polymer ?
#
loop_
_entity_poly.entity_id
_entity_poly.type
_entity_poly.pdbx_seq_one_letter_code
_entity_poly.pdbx_strand_id
1 'polypeptide(L)'
;MGTPRQFYQILKAQQHSYVPEEIVKLFAQIDAKRLELLAVNLAKYISTNLPLAINRRDGLEDYRTNPYVLMTCANVMKLHKPEDFAKFLFDSKFYMGLETSFGKSMEAAFVSAYPVKSGDGEKWIDPPEKVAEAAALEGLANEEKALKRTSSVWREIDKSVVLNGRRYLTSIKSGPNCINDTQVQAMTAAIVGNHKGWMRHSQETYKQVKELDIVVGITYGTDRTSNNKENQILVKLLGHGFVEEDREKKPGVLIDEETRSIRVYRRIGKEFWAFIGDPVQPDSAGYIFLEILLALAKGLSKGLGEASLETRINLKMASLAAALSKMMLPMGSLPEWVRKEFSESELFWFATAMTAFYDEGI
;
A
#
# COMPACT_ATOMS: atom_id res chain seq x y z
N MET A 1 -20.18 -20.35 3.66
CA MET A 1 -20.15 -18.92 3.77
C MET A 1 -21.55 -18.36 3.88
N GLY A 2 -21.74 -17.36 4.78
CA GLY A 2 -23.03 -16.71 4.90
C GLY A 2 -23.39 -15.92 3.63
N THR A 3 -24.63 -16.03 3.23
CA THR A 3 -25.21 -15.15 2.21
C THR A 3 -25.25 -13.70 2.74
N PRO A 4 -25.37 -12.68 1.89
CA PRO A 4 -25.59 -11.29 2.34
C PRO A 4 -26.67 -11.15 3.40
N ARG A 5 -27.72 -11.98 3.28
CA ARG A 5 -28.82 -12.07 4.26
C ARG A 5 -28.37 -12.59 5.64
N GLN A 6 -27.39 -13.50 5.70
CA GLN A 6 -26.83 -14.01 6.96
C GLN A 6 -25.92 -12.95 7.62
N PHE A 7 -25.14 -12.20 6.86
CA PHE A 7 -24.38 -11.05 7.41
C PHE A 7 -25.32 -9.98 8.00
N TYR A 8 -26.41 -9.67 7.31
CA TYR A 8 -27.44 -8.77 7.85
C TYR A 8 -28.03 -9.28 9.16
N GLN A 9 -28.34 -10.59 9.24
CA GLN A 9 -28.86 -11.20 10.48
C GLN A 9 -27.84 -11.18 11.62
N ILE A 10 -26.54 -11.37 11.33
CA ILE A 10 -25.48 -11.27 12.32
C ILE A 10 -25.37 -9.83 12.85
N LEU A 11 -25.37 -8.83 11.97
CA LEU A 11 -25.35 -7.43 12.35
C LEU A 11 -26.56 -7.06 13.22
N LYS A 12 -27.74 -7.56 12.86
CA LYS A 12 -28.98 -7.36 13.63
C LYS A 12 -28.92 -8.06 15.00
N ALA A 13 -28.38 -9.27 15.06
CA ALA A 13 -28.23 -10.04 16.30
C ALA A 13 -27.20 -9.44 17.28
N GLN A 14 -26.22 -8.67 16.76
CA GLN A 14 -25.23 -7.94 17.58
C GLN A 14 -25.76 -6.62 18.15
N GLN A 15 -27.09 -6.46 18.29
CA GLN A 15 -27.76 -5.27 18.85
C GLN A 15 -27.55 -3.96 18.09
N HIS A 16 -27.07 -3.99 16.86
CA HIS A 16 -27.15 -2.82 15.99
C HIS A 16 -28.63 -2.64 15.62
N SER A 17 -29.33 -1.81 16.35
CA SER A 17 -30.77 -1.61 16.25
C SER A 17 -31.21 -1.05 14.87
N TYR A 18 -30.25 -0.60 14.06
CA TYR A 18 -30.52 -0.04 12.74
C TYR A 18 -29.36 -0.30 11.78
N VAL A 19 -29.63 -1.03 10.70
CA VAL A 19 -28.74 -1.09 9.53
C VAL A 19 -29.42 -0.30 8.41
N PRO A 20 -28.79 0.75 7.89
CA PRO A 20 -29.35 1.55 6.81
C PRO A 20 -29.77 0.66 5.63
N GLU A 21 -30.93 0.90 5.07
CA GLU A 21 -31.47 0.12 3.93
C GLU A 21 -30.50 0.14 2.74
N GLU A 22 -29.76 1.21 2.56
CA GLU A 22 -28.70 1.37 1.57
C GLU A 22 -27.60 0.32 1.70
N ILE A 23 -27.17 0.01 2.95
CA ILE A 23 -26.18 -1.05 3.19
C ILE A 23 -26.74 -2.42 2.83
N VAL A 24 -28.01 -2.68 3.14
CA VAL A 24 -28.68 -3.93 2.75
C VAL A 24 -28.69 -4.11 1.22
N LYS A 25 -28.94 -3.03 0.49
CA LYS A 25 -28.89 -3.03 -0.99
C LYS A 25 -27.48 -3.31 -1.52
N LEU A 26 -26.46 -2.75 -0.87
CA LEU A 26 -25.05 -3.02 -1.23
C LEU A 26 -24.69 -4.49 -1.00
N PHE A 27 -25.08 -5.08 0.14
CA PHE A 27 -24.87 -6.49 0.43
C PHE A 27 -25.51 -7.42 -0.61
N ALA A 28 -26.68 -7.06 -1.14
CA ALA A 28 -27.37 -7.85 -2.15
C ALA A 28 -26.63 -7.92 -3.51
N GLN A 29 -25.72 -6.98 -3.76
CA GLN A 29 -24.92 -6.90 -5.00
C GLN A 29 -23.61 -7.69 -4.92
N ILE A 30 -23.20 -8.12 -3.72
CA ILE A 30 -21.94 -8.82 -3.52
C ILE A 30 -21.99 -10.23 -4.12
N ASP A 31 -21.05 -10.53 -5.00
CA ASP A 31 -20.90 -11.85 -5.57
C ASP A 31 -20.13 -12.78 -4.62
N ALA A 32 -20.78 -13.84 -4.16
CA ALA A 32 -20.22 -14.77 -3.18
C ALA A 32 -18.98 -15.53 -3.72
N LYS A 33 -18.92 -15.82 -5.03
CA LYS A 33 -17.79 -16.54 -5.64
C LYS A 33 -16.58 -15.61 -5.75
N ARG A 34 -16.80 -14.36 -6.17
CA ARG A 34 -15.74 -13.35 -6.25
C ARG A 34 -15.20 -13.02 -4.85
N LEU A 35 -16.09 -12.83 -3.86
CA LEU A 35 -15.72 -12.64 -2.46
C LEU A 35 -14.84 -13.79 -1.92
N GLU A 36 -15.21 -15.05 -2.24
CA GLU A 36 -14.39 -16.21 -1.85
C GLU A 36 -13.01 -16.19 -2.51
N LEU A 37 -12.96 -15.93 -3.81
CA LEU A 37 -11.71 -15.84 -4.57
C LEU A 37 -10.78 -14.78 -3.97
N LEU A 38 -11.30 -13.60 -3.70
CA LEU A 38 -10.55 -12.49 -3.10
C LEU A 38 -10.02 -12.87 -1.72
N ALA A 39 -10.87 -13.46 -0.87
CA ALA A 39 -10.50 -13.89 0.47
C ALA A 39 -9.41 -14.99 0.46
N VAL A 40 -9.51 -15.95 -0.47
CA VAL A 40 -8.50 -17.01 -0.64
C VAL A 40 -7.16 -16.44 -1.11
N ASN A 41 -7.18 -15.54 -2.10
CA ASN A 41 -5.97 -14.90 -2.60
C ASN A 41 -5.28 -14.07 -1.52
N LEU A 42 -6.06 -13.32 -0.72
CA LEU A 42 -5.55 -12.54 0.39
C LEU A 42 -4.98 -13.44 1.50
N ALA A 43 -5.71 -14.49 1.87
CA ALA A 43 -5.25 -15.47 2.85
C ALA A 43 -3.91 -16.12 2.42
N LYS A 44 -3.80 -16.50 1.16
CA LYS A 44 -2.56 -17.04 0.58
C LYS A 44 -1.42 -16.05 0.66
N TYR A 45 -1.68 -14.79 0.33
CA TYR A 45 -0.67 -13.74 0.39
C TYR A 45 -0.19 -13.52 1.84
N ILE A 46 -1.11 -13.40 2.80
CA ILE A 46 -0.80 -13.19 4.21
C ILE A 46 -0.04 -14.40 4.77
N SER A 47 -0.52 -15.62 4.53
CA SER A 47 0.13 -16.85 5.01
C SER A 47 1.52 -17.09 4.43
N THR A 48 1.81 -16.55 3.25
CA THR A 48 3.13 -16.67 2.62
C THR A 48 4.07 -15.56 3.04
N ASN A 49 3.62 -14.29 2.98
CA ASN A 49 4.52 -13.15 3.12
C ASN A 49 4.73 -12.73 4.57
N LEU A 50 3.75 -12.89 5.44
CA LEU A 50 3.88 -12.52 6.85
C LEU A 50 4.93 -13.37 7.58
N PRO A 51 4.93 -14.72 7.49
CA PRO A 51 6.01 -15.54 8.04
C PRO A 51 7.39 -15.21 7.44
N LEU A 52 7.46 -14.92 6.14
CA LEU A 52 8.71 -14.51 5.50
C LEU A 52 9.21 -13.17 6.03
N ALA A 53 8.32 -12.20 6.24
CA ALA A 53 8.68 -10.90 6.79
C ALA A 53 9.21 -11.02 8.23
N ILE A 54 8.64 -11.93 9.03
CA ILE A 54 9.11 -12.23 10.39
C ILE A 54 10.46 -12.95 10.35
N ASN A 55 10.59 -13.98 9.51
CA ASN A 55 11.79 -14.82 9.46
C ASN A 55 13.02 -14.09 8.90
N ARG A 56 12.85 -13.12 8.02
CA ARG A 56 13.96 -12.34 7.44
C ARG A 56 14.68 -11.44 8.46
N ARG A 57 14.11 -11.23 9.62
CA ARG A 57 14.66 -10.38 10.68
C ARG A 57 15.31 -11.25 11.76
N ASP A 58 16.57 -11.57 11.58
CA ASP A 58 17.30 -12.51 12.46
C ASP A 58 18.17 -11.81 13.49
N GLY A 59 18.63 -10.60 13.19
CA GLY A 59 19.53 -9.85 14.05
C GLY A 59 18.96 -8.51 14.53
N LEU A 60 19.62 -7.90 15.50
CA LEU A 60 19.25 -6.59 16.01
C LEU A 60 19.35 -5.51 14.90
N GLU A 61 20.21 -5.71 13.92
CA GLU A 61 20.38 -4.81 12.76
C GLU A 61 19.11 -4.68 11.91
N ASP A 62 18.30 -5.73 11.84
CA ASP A 62 17.05 -5.72 11.11
C ASP A 62 15.97 -4.85 11.77
N TYR A 63 16.19 -4.50 13.04
CA TYR A 63 15.31 -3.62 13.83
C TYR A 63 15.83 -2.20 13.92
N ARG A 64 16.84 -1.85 13.12
CA ARG A 64 17.41 -0.50 13.05
C ARG A 64 16.31 0.55 12.93
N THR A 65 16.35 1.53 13.82
CA THR A 65 15.44 2.67 13.85
C THR A 65 16.24 3.93 14.15
N ASN A 66 15.63 5.09 13.97
CA ASN A 66 16.28 6.36 14.30
C ASN A 66 16.59 6.40 15.81
N PRO A 67 17.88 6.58 16.22
CA PRO A 67 18.27 6.54 17.62
C PRO A 67 17.58 7.60 18.49
N TYR A 68 17.36 8.79 17.96
CA TYR A 68 16.65 9.86 18.69
C TYR A 68 15.19 9.49 18.96
N VAL A 69 14.51 8.90 17.96
CA VAL A 69 13.13 8.40 18.11
C VAL A 69 13.11 7.26 19.15
N LEU A 70 14.10 6.37 19.08
CA LEU A 70 14.21 5.26 20.02
C LEU A 70 14.35 5.76 21.47
N MET A 71 15.26 6.71 21.72
CA MET A 71 15.45 7.30 23.04
C MET A 71 14.21 8.04 23.54
N THR A 72 13.56 8.82 22.66
CA THR A 72 12.32 9.52 22.99
C THR A 72 11.21 8.55 23.39
N CYS A 73 10.99 7.52 22.58
CA CYS A 73 9.98 6.49 22.86
C CYS A 73 10.32 5.72 24.15
N ALA A 74 11.58 5.38 24.36
CA ALA A 74 12.03 4.70 25.57
C ALA A 74 11.65 5.49 26.83
N ASN A 75 11.93 6.80 26.81
CA ASN A 75 11.63 7.67 27.94
C ASN A 75 10.11 7.86 28.13
N VAL A 76 9.39 8.26 27.06
CA VAL A 76 7.96 8.54 27.14
C VAL A 76 7.15 7.29 27.51
N MET A 77 7.53 6.14 26.97
CA MET A 77 6.84 4.87 27.20
C MET A 77 7.39 4.10 28.40
N LYS A 78 8.40 4.61 29.10
CA LYS A 78 9.05 3.98 30.25
C LYS A 78 9.52 2.54 29.96
N LEU A 79 10.22 2.37 28.84
CA LEU A 79 10.73 1.07 28.42
C LEU A 79 12.01 0.73 29.19
N HIS A 80 11.87 0.35 30.45
CA HIS A 80 12.99 0.10 31.36
C HIS A 80 13.61 -1.29 31.27
N LYS A 81 12.90 -2.25 30.63
CA LYS A 81 13.35 -3.63 30.52
C LYS A 81 13.68 -3.98 29.06
N PRO A 82 14.69 -4.83 28.82
CA PRO A 82 15.01 -5.32 27.47
C PRO A 82 13.82 -5.94 26.73
N GLU A 83 12.93 -6.60 27.47
CA GLU A 83 11.73 -7.23 26.93
C GLU A 83 10.74 -6.19 26.38
N ASP A 84 10.54 -5.08 27.10
CA ASP A 84 9.65 -4.00 26.68
C ASP A 84 10.21 -3.29 25.44
N PHE A 85 11.52 -3.09 25.39
CA PHE A 85 12.24 -2.57 24.23
C PHE A 85 12.12 -3.52 23.03
N ALA A 86 12.34 -4.81 23.25
CA ALA A 86 12.22 -5.83 22.21
C ALA A 86 10.83 -5.83 21.61
N LYS A 87 9.81 -5.78 22.48
CA LYS A 87 8.41 -5.71 22.03
C LYS A 87 8.14 -4.46 21.22
N PHE A 88 8.57 -3.29 21.67
CA PHE A 88 8.40 -2.03 20.97
C PHE A 88 9.05 -2.04 19.58
N LEU A 89 10.31 -2.48 19.48
CA LEU A 89 11.04 -2.55 18.21
C LEU A 89 10.38 -3.57 17.26
N PHE A 90 10.01 -4.73 17.79
CA PHE A 90 9.33 -5.76 17.00
C PHE A 90 8.00 -5.24 16.46
N ASP A 91 7.13 -4.73 17.34
CA ASP A 91 5.80 -4.24 16.98
C ASP A 91 5.89 -3.12 15.94
N SER A 92 6.82 -2.15 16.14
CA SER A 92 7.03 -1.05 15.21
C SER A 92 7.44 -1.53 13.81
N LYS A 93 8.41 -2.43 13.72
CA LYS A 93 8.89 -2.97 12.44
C LYS A 93 7.92 -3.95 11.81
N PHE A 94 7.22 -4.71 12.64
CA PHE A 94 6.18 -5.62 12.19
C PHE A 94 5.03 -4.86 11.56
N TYR A 95 4.55 -3.81 12.24
CA TYR A 95 3.49 -2.95 11.73
C TYR A 95 3.86 -2.28 10.39
N MET A 96 5.04 -1.66 10.30
CA MET A 96 5.54 -1.07 9.04
C MET A 96 5.66 -2.11 7.92
N GLY A 97 6.11 -3.32 8.27
CA GLY A 97 6.19 -4.43 7.32
C GLY A 97 4.82 -4.91 6.84
N LEU A 98 3.83 -4.94 7.74
CA LEU A 98 2.45 -5.24 7.40
C LEU A 98 1.86 -4.20 6.46
N GLU A 99 1.99 -2.92 6.73
CA GLU A 99 1.48 -1.86 5.85
C GLU A 99 2.05 -1.98 4.43
N THR A 100 3.38 -2.16 4.32
CA THR A 100 4.03 -2.32 3.01
C THR A 100 3.58 -3.59 2.30
N SER A 101 3.48 -4.70 3.03
CA SER A 101 3.05 -5.99 2.47
C SER A 101 1.59 -5.96 2.08
N PHE A 102 0.77 -5.25 2.86
CA PHE A 102 -0.66 -5.11 2.62
C PHE A 102 -0.94 -4.32 1.34
N GLY A 103 -0.23 -3.21 1.10
CA GLY A 103 -0.34 -2.46 -0.14
C GLY A 103 -0.14 -3.36 -1.37
N LYS A 104 0.93 -4.16 -1.37
CA LYS A 104 1.21 -5.12 -2.46
C LYS A 104 0.15 -6.24 -2.58
N SER A 105 -0.42 -6.71 -1.45
CA SER A 105 -1.48 -7.72 -1.48
C SER A 105 -2.76 -7.18 -2.10
N MET A 106 -3.09 -5.92 -1.83
CA MET A 106 -4.22 -5.23 -2.43
C MET A 106 -4.08 -5.14 -3.95
N GLU A 107 -2.89 -4.74 -4.43
CA GLU A 107 -2.61 -4.69 -5.87
C GLU A 107 -2.75 -6.06 -6.54
N ALA A 108 -2.22 -7.11 -5.92
CA ALA A 108 -2.18 -8.45 -6.51
C ALA A 108 -3.51 -9.20 -6.37
N ALA A 109 -4.14 -9.15 -5.18
CA ALA A 109 -5.28 -9.98 -4.85
C ALA A 109 -6.61 -9.43 -5.37
N PHE A 110 -6.80 -8.11 -5.29
CA PHE A 110 -8.10 -7.50 -5.57
C PHE A 110 -8.25 -7.02 -7.00
N VAL A 111 -7.26 -6.31 -7.53
CA VAL A 111 -7.38 -5.68 -8.84
C VAL A 111 -7.59 -6.70 -9.95
N SER A 112 -6.97 -7.88 -9.87
CA SER A 112 -7.13 -8.96 -10.86
C SER A 112 -8.54 -9.56 -10.94
N ALA A 113 -9.40 -9.32 -9.95
CA ALA A 113 -10.80 -9.81 -9.94
C ALA A 113 -11.76 -8.86 -10.66
N TYR A 114 -11.32 -7.70 -11.10
CA TYR A 114 -12.12 -6.63 -11.67
C TYR A 114 -11.64 -6.24 -13.08
N PRO A 115 -12.43 -5.52 -13.89
CA PRO A 115 -13.80 -5.04 -13.64
C PRO A 115 -14.86 -6.13 -13.59
N VAL A 116 -16.02 -5.81 -12.96
CA VAL A 116 -17.08 -6.78 -12.70
C VAL A 116 -17.83 -7.20 -13.96
N LYS A 117 -18.02 -6.25 -14.90
CA LYS A 117 -18.87 -6.42 -16.10
C LYS A 117 -18.10 -6.67 -17.38
N SER A 118 -16.78 -6.80 -17.30
CA SER A 118 -15.98 -7.03 -18.49
C SER A 118 -16.05 -8.47 -18.96
N GLY A 119 -15.94 -8.66 -20.28
CA GLY A 119 -15.79 -9.97 -20.90
C GLY A 119 -14.48 -10.66 -20.50
N ASP A 120 -14.32 -11.92 -20.84
CA ASP A 120 -13.09 -12.65 -20.63
C ASP A 120 -11.94 -11.96 -21.39
N GLY A 121 -11.00 -11.36 -20.66
CA GLY A 121 -9.84 -10.66 -21.19
C GLY A 121 -9.72 -9.18 -20.81
N GLU A 122 -10.78 -8.53 -20.35
CA GLU A 122 -10.76 -7.12 -19.96
C GLU A 122 -10.62 -6.96 -18.44
N LYS A 123 -9.52 -7.44 -17.90
CA LYS A 123 -9.22 -7.35 -16.46
C LYS A 123 -8.07 -6.38 -16.22
N TRP A 124 -8.02 -5.85 -15.01
CA TRP A 124 -6.85 -5.11 -14.56
C TRP A 124 -5.63 -6.02 -14.55
N ILE A 125 -4.59 -5.62 -15.27
CA ILE A 125 -3.32 -6.33 -15.37
C ILE A 125 -2.17 -5.36 -15.14
N ASP A 126 -0.98 -5.88 -14.86
CA ASP A 126 0.22 -5.08 -14.94
C ASP A 126 0.37 -4.56 -16.39
N PRO A 127 0.80 -3.30 -16.60
CA PRO A 127 1.05 -2.82 -17.95
C PRO A 127 1.97 -3.80 -18.70
N PRO A 128 1.58 -4.32 -19.87
CA PRO A 128 2.41 -5.28 -20.63
C PRO A 128 3.81 -4.74 -20.89
N GLU A 129 3.91 -3.43 -21.11
CA GLU A 129 5.18 -2.74 -21.33
C GLU A 129 6.09 -2.81 -20.08
N LYS A 130 5.51 -2.63 -18.88
CA LYS A 130 6.23 -2.78 -17.59
C LYS A 130 6.70 -4.22 -17.38
N VAL A 131 5.88 -5.18 -17.76
CA VAL A 131 6.24 -6.61 -17.69
C VAL A 131 7.37 -6.94 -18.67
N ALA A 132 7.32 -6.42 -19.89
CA ALA A 132 8.38 -6.60 -20.89
C ALA A 132 9.71 -5.95 -20.44
N GLU A 133 9.67 -4.73 -19.89
CA GLU A 133 10.86 -4.11 -19.29
C GLU A 133 11.43 -4.96 -18.14
N ALA A 134 10.59 -5.49 -17.26
CA ALA A 134 11.03 -6.35 -16.15
C ALA A 134 11.68 -7.65 -16.65
N ALA A 135 11.12 -8.28 -17.68
CA ALA A 135 11.68 -9.48 -18.30
C ALA A 135 13.03 -9.20 -18.96
N ALA A 136 13.19 -8.06 -19.62
CA ALA A 136 14.47 -7.66 -20.22
C ALA A 136 15.60 -7.43 -19.19
N LEU A 137 15.24 -7.27 -17.91
CA LEU A 137 16.21 -7.14 -16.82
C LEU A 137 16.65 -8.51 -16.24
N GLU A 138 16.00 -9.60 -16.60
CA GLU A 138 16.39 -10.94 -16.13
C GLU A 138 17.82 -11.24 -16.59
N GLY A 139 18.65 -11.71 -15.66
CA GLY A 139 20.08 -11.98 -15.93
C GLY A 139 21.06 -10.84 -15.62
N LEU A 140 20.59 -9.59 -15.42
CA LEU A 140 21.46 -8.48 -15.02
C LEU A 140 21.87 -8.57 -13.53
N ALA A 141 22.96 -7.89 -13.17
CA ALA A 141 23.36 -7.72 -11.77
C ALA A 141 22.30 -6.93 -10.97
N ASN A 142 22.19 -7.18 -9.66
CA ASN A 142 21.16 -6.56 -8.82
C ASN A 142 21.22 -5.03 -8.82
N GLU A 143 22.41 -4.44 -8.84
CA GLU A 143 22.61 -2.99 -8.87
C GLU A 143 22.11 -2.39 -10.20
N GLU A 144 22.45 -3.04 -11.32
CA GLU A 144 22.00 -2.62 -12.64
C GLU A 144 20.47 -2.78 -12.80
N LYS A 145 19.89 -3.87 -12.27
CA LYS A 145 18.44 -4.04 -12.19
C LYS A 145 17.78 -2.92 -11.41
N ALA A 146 18.34 -2.56 -10.25
CA ALA A 146 17.80 -1.49 -9.42
C ALA A 146 17.82 -0.15 -10.15
N LEU A 147 18.93 0.19 -10.81
CA LEU A 147 19.06 1.43 -11.58
C LEU A 147 18.05 1.49 -12.74
N LYS A 148 17.94 0.43 -13.52
CA LYS A 148 17.00 0.37 -14.66
C LYS A 148 15.54 0.42 -14.21
N ARG A 149 15.18 -0.23 -13.09
CA ARG A 149 13.84 -0.12 -12.51
C ARG A 149 13.50 1.30 -12.05
N THR A 150 14.47 2.04 -11.52
CA THR A 150 14.25 3.43 -11.12
C THR A 150 14.09 4.39 -12.30
N SER A 151 14.64 4.06 -13.46
CA SER A 151 14.51 4.84 -14.70
C SER A 151 13.35 4.42 -15.60
N SER A 152 12.60 3.37 -15.25
CA SER A 152 11.45 2.92 -16.03
C SER A 152 10.39 4.00 -16.14
N VAL A 153 9.92 4.25 -17.35
CA VAL A 153 8.82 5.18 -17.64
C VAL A 153 7.47 4.68 -17.09
N TRP A 154 7.35 3.38 -16.81
CA TRP A 154 6.16 2.73 -16.26
C TRP A 154 6.21 2.56 -14.73
N ARG A 155 7.24 3.08 -14.09
CA ARG A 155 7.49 2.86 -12.64
C ARG A 155 6.29 3.24 -11.78
N GLU A 156 5.67 4.38 -12.06
CA GLU A 156 4.58 4.93 -11.24
C GLU A 156 3.20 4.36 -11.60
N ILE A 157 3.12 3.51 -12.62
CA ILE A 157 1.86 2.85 -13.03
C ILE A 157 1.85 1.43 -12.49
N ASP A 158 0.82 1.10 -11.72
CA ASP A 158 0.69 -0.22 -11.09
C ASP A 158 -0.18 -1.16 -11.91
N LYS A 159 -1.31 -0.69 -12.45
CA LYS A 159 -2.23 -1.51 -13.25
C LYS A 159 -2.78 -0.77 -14.45
N SER A 160 -3.23 -1.55 -15.44
CA SER A 160 -3.92 -1.04 -16.62
C SER A 160 -5.09 -1.94 -17.02
N VAL A 161 -6.10 -1.34 -17.64
CA VAL A 161 -7.21 -2.05 -18.31
C VAL A 161 -7.63 -1.26 -19.54
N VAL A 162 -8.09 -1.97 -20.57
CA VAL A 162 -8.65 -1.35 -21.79
C VAL A 162 -10.14 -1.71 -21.90
N LEU A 163 -10.98 -0.69 -21.92
CA LEU A 163 -12.45 -0.84 -22.02
C LEU A 163 -13.01 0.22 -22.97
N ASN A 164 -13.87 -0.18 -23.89
CA ASN A 164 -14.61 0.74 -24.77
C ASN A 164 -13.71 1.76 -25.52
N GLY A 165 -12.55 1.31 -26.01
CA GLY A 165 -11.62 2.20 -26.74
C GLY A 165 -10.83 3.19 -25.86
N ARG A 166 -10.91 3.03 -24.53
CA ARG A 166 -10.16 3.81 -23.56
C ARG A 166 -9.22 2.90 -22.77
N ARG A 167 -7.99 3.32 -22.59
CA ARG A 167 -7.06 2.67 -21.65
C ARG A 167 -7.04 3.45 -20.34
N TYR A 168 -7.18 2.74 -19.25
CA TYR A 168 -7.03 3.27 -17.91
C TYR A 168 -5.69 2.79 -17.34
N LEU A 169 -4.89 3.72 -16.86
CA LEU A 169 -3.64 3.49 -16.14
C LEU A 169 -3.84 3.96 -14.71
N THR A 170 -3.57 3.11 -13.73
CA THR A 170 -3.71 3.52 -12.33
C THR A 170 -2.43 3.30 -11.52
N SER A 171 -2.10 4.31 -10.71
CA SER A 171 -1.16 4.18 -9.59
C SER A 171 -1.96 3.92 -8.33
N ILE A 172 -1.57 2.90 -7.56
CA ILE A 172 -2.30 2.46 -6.37
C ILE A 172 -1.48 2.78 -5.13
N LYS A 173 -2.04 3.60 -4.24
CA LYS A 173 -1.43 3.96 -2.96
C LYS A 173 -2.27 3.39 -1.82
N SER A 174 -1.60 2.77 -0.85
CA SER A 174 -2.25 2.00 0.21
C SER A 174 -2.98 2.83 1.27
N GLY A 175 -2.93 4.17 1.21
CA GLY A 175 -3.67 5.00 2.16
C GLY A 175 -3.44 6.50 1.97
N PRO A 176 -4.20 7.33 2.68
CA PRO A 176 -4.24 8.78 2.49
C PRO A 176 -2.93 9.51 2.84
N ASN A 177 -2.07 8.88 3.63
CA ASN A 177 -0.76 9.43 4.04
C ASN A 177 0.43 8.72 3.37
N CYS A 178 0.18 7.84 2.40
CA CYS A 178 1.22 7.07 1.71
C CYS A 178 1.99 7.90 0.67
N ILE A 179 1.47 9.06 0.27
CA ILE A 179 2.13 9.94 -0.70
C ILE A 179 2.92 10.99 0.08
N ASN A 180 4.22 11.05 -0.16
CA ASN A 180 5.11 12.10 0.36
C ASN A 180 5.52 13.08 -0.75
N ASP A 181 6.28 14.15 -0.41
CA ASP A 181 6.69 15.18 -1.37
C ASP A 181 7.54 14.63 -2.53
N THR A 182 8.40 13.66 -2.25
CA THR A 182 9.21 12.99 -3.27
C THR A 182 8.33 12.21 -4.25
N GLN A 183 7.31 11.54 -3.76
CA GLN A 183 6.35 10.81 -4.61
C GLN A 183 5.45 11.75 -5.40
N VAL A 184 5.06 12.91 -4.86
CA VAL A 184 4.37 13.97 -5.62
C VAL A 184 5.23 14.41 -6.80
N GLN A 185 6.52 14.68 -6.57
CA GLN A 185 7.44 15.09 -7.63
C GLN A 185 7.63 13.97 -8.67
N ALA A 186 7.88 12.74 -8.23
CA ALA A 186 8.08 11.60 -9.11
C ALA A 186 6.86 11.33 -10.00
N MET A 187 5.65 11.31 -9.40
CA MET A 187 4.41 11.08 -10.15
C MET A 187 4.13 12.22 -11.13
N THR A 188 4.29 13.48 -10.72
CA THR A 188 4.12 14.64 -11.60
C THR A 188 5.10 14.56 -12.78
N ALA A 189 6.39 14.32 -12.52
CA ALA A 189 7.41 14.19 -13.56
C ALA A 189 7.13 13.02 -14.50
N ALA A 190 6.69 11.88 -13.97
CA ALA A 190 6.32 10.71 -14.77
C ALA A 190 5.14 11.01 -15.71
N ILE A 191 4.09 11.67 -15.22
CA ILE A 191 2.94 12.04 -16.05
C ILE A 191 3.36 13.06 -17.11
N VAL A 192 4.01 14.16 -16.73
CA VAL A 192 4.44 15.22 -17.65
C VAL A 192 5.37 14.67 -18.74
N GLY A 193 6.34 13.85 -18.35
CA GLY A 193 7.34 13.30 -19.28
C GLY A 193 6.82 12.19 -20.20
N ASN A 194 5.79 11.45 -19.77
CA ASN A 194 5.45 10.19 -20.43
C ASN A 194 4.00 10.07 -20.95
N HIS A 195 3.06 10.94 -20.57
CA HIS A 195 1.64 10.77 -20.92
C HIS A 195 1.40 10.59 -22.42
N LYS A 196 2.08 11.38 -23.30
CA LYS A 196 1.99 11.23 -24.75
C LYS A 196 2.63 9.92 -25.24
N GLY A 197 3.74 9.51 -24.62
CA GLY A 197 4.39 8.22 -24.86
C GLY A 197 3.49 7.05 -24.48
N TRP A 198 2.86 7.11 -23.30
CA TRP A 198 1.90 6.09 -22.86
C TRP A 198 0.68 6.01 -23.78
N MET A 199 0.20 7.15 -24.29
CA MET A 199 -0.89 7.15 -25.28
C MET A 199 -0.46 6.46 -26.57
N ARG A 200 0.73 6.79 -27.12
CA ARG A 200 1.27 6.15 -28.32
C ARG A 200 1.42 4.64 -28.15
N HIS A 201 2.06 4.19 -27.07
CA HIS A 201 2.20 2.77 -26.78
C HIS A 201 0.83 2.08 -26.62
N SER A 202 -0.14 2.79 -26.03
CA SER A 202 -1.50 2.27 -25.91
C SER A 202 -2.15 2.00 -27.27
N GLN A 203 -1.97 2.92 -28.23
CA GLN A 203 -2.48 2.78 -29.59
C GLN A 203 -1.74 1.73 -30.41
N GLU A 204 -0.43 1.57 -30.18
CA GLU A 204 0.39 0.55 -30.82
C GLU A 204 -0.01 -0.86 -30.35
N THR A 205 -0.21 -1.03 -29.03
CA THR A 205 -0.57 -2.31 -28.42
C THR A 205 -2.05 -2.67 -28.63
N TYR A 206 -2.92 -1.67 -28.52
CA TYR A 206 -4.37 -1.83 -28.60
C TYR A 206 -4.94 -0.86 -29.65
N LYS A 207 -5.08 -1.32 -30.90
CA LYS A 207 -5.52 -0.50 -32.05
C LYS A 207 -6.84 0.26 -31.85
N GLN A 208 -7.71 -0.24 -30.95
CA GLN A 208 -9.00 0.38 -30.67
C GLN A 208 -8.89 1.57 -29.69
N VAL A 209 -7.74 1.77 -29.01
CA VAL A 209 -7.57 2.83 -28.00
C VAL A 209 -7.50 4.20 -28.66
N LYS A 210 -8.40 5.09 -28.24
CA LYS A 210 -8.49 6.49 -28.66
C LYS A 210 -8.31 7.46 -27.51
N GLU A 211 -8.47 7.01 -26.27
CA GLU A 211 -8.41 7.83 -25.06
C GLU A 211 -7.59 7.14 -23.97
N LEU A 212 -6.95 7.94 -23.13
CA LEU A 212 -6.12 7.49 -22.03
C LEU A 212 -6.53 8.20 -20.74
N ASP A 213 -6.86 7.45 -19.72
CA ASP A 213 -7.12 7.97 -18.38
C ASP A 213 -5.99 7.53 -17.42
N ILE A 214 -5.37 8.48 -16.75
CA ILE A 214 -4.33 8.25 -15.73
C ILE A 214 -4.93 8.58 -14.37
N VAL A 215 -4.97 7.58 -13.49
CA VAL A 215 -5.69 7.68 -12.21
C VAL A 215 -4.74 7.50 -11.04
N VAL A 216 -4.69 8.50 -10.18
CA VAL A 216 -4.02 8.40 -8.87
C VAL A 216 -5.02 7.83 -7.87
N GLY A 217 -4.86 6.55 -7.54
CA GLY A 217 -5.76 5.80 -6.68
C GLY A 217 -5.25 5.69 -5.25
N ILE A 218 -6.13 5.93 -4.28
CA ILE A 218 -5.87 5.75 -2.84
C ILE A 218 -6.89 4.76 -2.29
N THR A 219 -6.42 3.65 -1.72
CA THR A 219 -7.29 2.51 -1.40
C THR A 219 -8.27 2.76 -0.24
N TYR A 220 -7.98 3.69 0.66
CA TYR A 220 -8.90 4.09 1.74
C TYR A 220 -8.67 5.55 2.13
N GLY A 221 -9.62 6.12 2.84
CA GLY A 221 -9.60 7.51 3.27
C GLY A 221 -10.69 8.34 2.58
N THR A 222 -10.65 9.63 2.84
CA THR A 222 -11.53 10.63 2.28
C THR A 222 -10.74 11.91 1.98
N ASP A 223 -11.31 12.85 1.27
CA ASP A 223 -10.70 14.18 1.06
C ASP A 223 -10.33 14.89 2.38
N ARG A 224 -11.02 14.58 3.46
CA ARG A 224 -10.76 15.17 4.79
C ARG A 224 -9.61 14.49 5.53
N THR A 225 -9.37 13.21 5.28
CA THR A 225 -8.34 12.42 5.96
C THR A 225 -7.04 12.34 5.17
N SER A 226 -7.08 12.68 3.88
CA SER A 226 -5.91 12.76 3.03
C SER A 226 -4.96 13.89 3.46
N ASN A 227 -3.66 13.67 3.30
CA ASN A 227 -2.65 14.73 3.42
C ASN A 227 -2.63 15.69 2.22
N ASN A 228 -3.59 15.56 1.32
CA ASN A 228 -3.78 16.39 0.12
C ASN A 228 -2.61 16.33 -0.90
N LYS A 229 -1.74 15.33 -0.81
CA LYS A 229 -0.59 15.19 -1.72
C LYS A 229 -1.01 14.75 -3.12
N GLU A 230 -2.04 13.92 -3.24
CA GLU A 230 -2.63 13.53 -4.52
C GLU A 230 -3.21 14.74 -5.27
N ASN A 231 -3.77 15.71 -4.54
CA ASN A 231 -4.26 16.96 -5.11
C ASN A 231 -3.12 17.87 -5.57
N GLN A 232 -2.00 17.87 -4.84
CA GLN A 232 -0.80 18.61 -5.25
C GLN A 232 -0.23 18.10 -6.58
N ILE A 233 -0.38 16.79 -6.90
CA ILE A 233 -0.03 16.26 -8.21
C ILE A 233 -0.87 16.95 -9.29
N LEU A 234 -2.20 16.99 -9.11
CA LEU A 234 -3.11 17.63 -10.08
C LEU A 234 -2.82 19.12 -10.22
N VAL A 235 -2.63 19.85 -9.11
CA VAL A 235 -2.30 21.28 -9.14
C VAL A 235 -1.01 21.55 -9.90
N LYS A 236 0.02 20.72 -9.72
CA LYS A 236 1.26 20.87 -10.49
C LYS A 236 1.07 20.61 -11.98
N LEU A 237 0.23 19.66 -12.35
CA LEU A 237 -0.06 19.36 -13.76
C LEU A 237 -0.71 20.53 -14.51
N LEU A 238 -1.50 21.37 -13.85
CA LEU A 238 -2.07 22.60 -14.42
C LEU A 238 -0.99 23.56 -14.96
N GLY A 239 0.22 23.53 -14.37
CA GLY A 239 1.37 24.30 -14.86
C GLY A 239 2.15 23.64 -16.00
N HIS A 240 1.73 22.45 -16.47
CA HIS A 240 2.45 21.62 -17.43
C HIS A 240 1.59 21.14 -18.61
N GLY A 241 0.71 21.98 -19.12
CA GLY A 241 -0.10 21.70 -20.32
C GLY A 241 -1.36 20.86 -20.04
N PHE A 242 -1.78 20.75 -18.79
CA PHE A 242 -3.08 20.21 -18.42
C PHE A 242 -4.02 21.32 -17.98
N VAL A 243 -5.30 21.19 -18.31
CA VAL A 243 -6.37 22.13 -17.92
C VAL A 243 -7.54 21.35 -17.31
N GLU A 244 -8.38 21.99 -16.51
CA GLU A 244 -9.62 21.35 -16.01
C GLU A 244 -10.55 21.03 -17.20
N GLU A 245 -11.01 19.79 -17.32
CA GLU A 245 -11.87 19.34 -18.43
C GLU A 245 -13.23 20.07 -18.42
N ASP A 246 -13.91 20.01 -17.29
CA ASP A 246 -15.17 20.73 -17.05
C ASP A 246 -15.35 20.83 -15.52
N ARG A 247 -15.04 21.98 -14.99
CA ARG A 247 -15.04 22.20 -13.55
C ARG A 247 -16.41 22.00 -12.89
N GLU A 248 -17.48 22.28 -13.61
CA GLU A 248 -18.83 22.17 -13.08
C GLU A 248 -19.35 20.74 -13.09
N LYS A 249 -19.06 19.98 -14.17
CA LYS A 249 -19.58 18.63 -14.35
C LYS A 249 -18.58 17.55 -13.89
N LYS A 250 -17.28 17.84 -13.97
CA LYS A 250 -16.20 16.89 -13.66
C LYS A 250 -15.13 17.54 -12.79
N PRO A 251 -15.44 17.93 -11.57
CA PRO A 251 -14.47 18.60 -10.71
C PRO A 251 -13.25 17.72 -10.46
N GLY A 252 -12.05 18.31 -10.61
CA GLY A 252 -10.78 17.62 -10.36
C GLY A 252 -10.37 16.63 -11.45
N VAL A 253 -10.98 16.67 -12.64
CA VAL A 253 -10.51 15.95 -13.84
C VAL A 253 -9.74 16.94 -14.70
N LEU A 254 -8.46 16.63 -14.93
CA LEU A 254 -7.60 17.38 -15.83
C LEU A 254 -7.54 16.69 -17.21
N ILE A 255 -7.43 17.48 -18.25
CA ILE A 255 -7.24 17.00 -19.61
C ILE A 255 -6.02 17.66 -20.23
N ASP A 256 -5.22 16.89 -20.98
CA ASP A 256 -4.12 17.44 -21.77
C ASP A 256 -4.67 18.45 -22.78
N GLU A 257 -4.13 19.67 -22.74
CA GLU A 257 -4.65 20.80 -23.53
C GLU A 257 -4.50 20.59 -25.03
N GLU A 258 -3.41 19.95 -25.45
CA GLU A 258 -3.10 19.74 -26.86
C GLU A 258 -3.92 18.60 -27.48
N THR A 259 -3.93 17.43 -26.86
CA THR A 259 -4.52 16.24 -27.49
C THR A 259 -5.99 16.05 -27.14
N ARG A 260 -6.45 16.59 -26.02
CA ARG A 260 -7.82 16.44 -25.49
C ARG A 260 -8.26 14.96 -25.32
N SER A 261 -7.34 14.02 -25.44
CA SER A 261 -7.60 12.57 -25.36
C SER A 261 -6.99 11.91 -24.13
N ILE A 262 -6.22 12.66 -23.33
CA ILE A 262 -5.54 12.15 -22.14
C ILE A 262 -6.07 12.89 -20.92
N ARG A 263 -6.63 12.14 -19.97
CA ARG A 263 -7.18 12.67 -18.71
C ARG A 263 -6.33 12.23 -17.54
N VAL A 264 -6.26 13.08 -16.52
CA VAL A 264 -5.62 12.77 -15.23
C VAL A 264 -6.56 13.17 -14.10
N TYR A 265 -6.81 12.27 -13.18
CA TYR A 265 -7.65 12.55 -12.02
C TYR A 265 -7.29 11.62 -10.86
N ARG A 266 -7.82 11.91 -9.68
CA ARG A 266 -7.67 11.09 -8.48
C ARG A 266 -8.96 10.38 -8.10
N ARG A 267 -8.83 9.26 -7.37
CA ARG A 267 -9.95 8.56 -6.73
C ARG A 267 -9.49 8.08 -5.35
N ILE A 268 -10.32 8.25 -4.31
CA ILE A 268 -9.99 7.93 -2.93
C ILE A 268 -11.04 7.00 -2.34
N GLY A 269 -10.61 5.97 -1.62
CA GLY A 269 -11.45 5.09 -0.81
C GLY A 269 -12.58 4.46 -1.61
N LYS A 270 -13.82 4.71 -1.23
CA LYS A 270 -15.01 4.16 -1.89
C LYS A 270 -15.06 4.48 -3.39
N GLU A 271 -14.68 5.69 -3.77
CA GLU A 271 -14.68 6.10 -5.18
C GLU A 271 -13.60 5.37 -5.99
N PHE A 272 -12.43 5.13 -5.37
CA PHE A 272 -11.37 4.35 -6.01
C PHE A 272 -11.81 2.91 -6.25
N TRP A 273 -12.42 2.27 -5.27
CA TRP A 273 -12.87 0.88 -5.43
C TRP A 273 -14.06 0.75 -6.39
N ALA A 274 -14.97 1.73 -6.39
CA ALA A 274 -16.03 1.81 -7.39
C ALA A 274 -15.45 1.92 -8.82
N PHE A 275 -14.43 2.76 -9.00
CA PHE A 275 -13.70 2.87 -10.26
C PHE A 275 -12.98 1.55 -10.64
N ILE A 276 -12.31 0.88 -9.70
CA ILE A 276 -11.71 -0.43 -9.97
C ILE A 276 -12.77 -1.46 -10.38
N GLY A 277 -13.95 -1.41 -9.77
CA GLY A 277 -15.06 -2.30 -10.07
C GLY A 277 -15.72 -2.08 -11.43
N ASP A 278 -15.85 -0.84 -11.84
CA ASP A 278 -16.38 -0.45 -13.15
C ASP A 278 -15.83 0.94 -13.55
N PRO A 279 -14.73 0.99 -14.31
CA PRO A 279 -14.14 2.26 -14.72
C PRO A 279 -15.04 3.13 -15.61
N VAL A 280 -16.00 2.50 -16.30
CA VAL A 280 -16.92 3.18 -17.23
C VAL A 280 -18.09 3.79 -16.47
N GLN A 281 -18.65 3.05 -15.49
CA GLN A 281 -19.79 3.46 -14.68
C GLN A 281 -19.52 3.22 -13.19
N PRO A 282 -18.60 4.00 -12.55
CA PRO A 282 -18.20 3.76 -11.16
C PRO A 282 -19.38 3.77 -10.17
N ASP A 283 -20.39 4.59 -10.40
CA ASP A 283 -21.56 4.69 -9.53
C ASP A 283 -22.33 3.37 -9.40
N SER A 284 -22.29 2.52 -10.42
CA SER A 284 -22.90 1.19 -10.39
C SER A 284 -22.12 0.19 -9.53
N ALA A 285 -20.89 0.48 -9.19
CA ALA A 285 -19.95 -0.40 -8.50
C ALA A 285 -19.62 0.04 -7.06
N GLY A 286 -20.42 0.91 -6.47
CA GLY A 286 -20.20 1.44 -5.10
C GLY A 286 -20.15 0.35 -4.00
N TYR A 287 -20.73 -0.84 -4.25
CA TYR A 287 -20.69 -1.98 -3.35
C TYR A 287 -19.29 -2.66 -3.27
N ILE A 288 -18.42 -2.41 -4.23
CA ILE A 288 -17.10 -3.06 -4.30
C ILE A 288 -16.25 -2.75 -3.06
N PHE A 289 -16.32 -1.53 -2.52
CA PHE A 289 -15.60 -1.22 -1.29
C PHE A 289 -16.02 -2.10 -0.12
N LEU A 290 -17.31 -2.35 0.04
CA LEU A 290 -17.83 -3.28 1.05
C LEU A 290 -17.36 -4.72 0.78
N GLU A 291 -17.37 -5.16 -0.48
CA GLU A 291 -16.88 -6.48 -0.88
C GLU A 291 -15.39 -6.66 -0.53
N ILE A 292 -14.57 -5.64 -0.76
CA ILE A 292 -13.16 -5.62 -0.36
C ILE A 292 -12.99 -5.76 1.15
N LEU A 293 -13.74 -5.00 1.94
CA LEU A 293 -13.68 -5.08 3.41
C LEU A 293 -14.07 -6.47 3.94
N LEU A 294 -15.10 -7.07 3.36
CA LEU A 294 -15.52 -8.43 3.70
C LEU A 294 -14.50 -9.49 3.30
N ALA A 295 -13.89 -9.33 2.11
CA ALA A 295 -12.82 -10.21 1.65
C ALA A 295 -11.59 -10.14 2.55
N LEU A 296 -11.22 -8.94 3.00
CA LEU A 296 -10.15 -8.70 3.97
C LEU A 296 -10.43 -9.41 5.29
N ALA A 297 -11.58 -9.16 5.89
CA ALA A 297 -11.96 -9.79 7.16
C ALA A 297 -11.93 -11.32 7.07
N LYS A 298 -12.47 -11.88 5.97
CA LYS A 298 -12.48 -13.32 5.74
C LYS A 298 -11.10 -13.88 5.41
N GLY A 299 -10.31 -13.20 4.61
CA GLY A 299 -8.96 -13.61 4.25
C GLY A 299 -8.02 -13.59 5.45
N LEU A 300 -8.12 -12.57 6.30
CA LEU A 300 -7.38 -12.49 7.56
C LEU A 300 -7.68 -13.66 8.48
N SER A 301 -8.96 -14.00 8.66
CA SER A 301 -9.35 -15.13 9.51
C SER A 301 -8.85 -16.48 9.00
N LYS A 302 -8.66 -16.65 7.70
CA LYS A 302 -8.12 -17.86 7.07
C LYS A 302 -6.59 -17.89 7.00
N GLY A 303 -5.96 -16.73 6.81
CA GLY A 303 -4.53 -16.62 6.55
C GLY A 303 -3.66 -16.57 7.80
N LEU A 304 -4.21 -16.17 8.93
CA LEU A 304 -3.54 -16.14 10.23
C LEU A 304 -3.68 -17.49 10.94
N GLY A 305 -3.41 -18.59 10.27
CA GLY A 305 -3.37 -19.94 10.87
C GLY A 305 -2.41 -20.02 12.06
N GLU A 306 -2.88 -19.55 13.10
CA GLU A 306 -2.87 -19.91 14.53
C GLU A 306 -1.54 -20.03 15.28
N ALA A 307 -1.30 -21.14 15.91
CA ALA A 307 -0.23 -21.38 16.87
C ALA A 307 1.20 -21.21 16.33
N SER A 308 1.44 -21.46 15.04
CA SER A 308 2.78 -21.37 14.47
C SER A 308 3.29 -19.93 14.31
N LEU A 309 2.39 -18.96 14.05
CA LEU A 309 2.75 -17.56 13.88
C LEU A 309 3.04 -16.92 15.24
N GLU A 310 2.19 -17.16 16.24
CA GLU A 310 2.38 -16.70 17.61
C GLU A 310 3.69 -17.22 18.21
N THR A 311 3.97 -18.51 18.04
CA THR A 311 5.23 -19.12 18.49
C THR A 311 6.45 -18.44 17.84
N ARG A 312 6.40 -18.15 16.53
CA ARG A 312 7.48 -17.46 15.82
C ARG A 312 7.68 -16.04 16.31
N ILE A 313 6.59 -15.29 16.52
CA ILE A 313 6.63 -13.94 17.09
C ILE A 313 7.30 -13.96 18.45
N ASN A 314 6.87 -14.86 19.34
CA ASN A 314 7.41 -14.99 20.68
C ASN A 314 8.91 -15.35 20.68
N LEU A 315 9.33 -16.28 19.82
CA LEU A 315 10.75 -16.62 19.65
C LEU A 315 11.58 -15.44 19.15
N LYS A 316 11.08 -14.66 18.19
CA LYS A 316 11.78 -13.47 17.68
C LYS A 316 11.86 -12.37 18.73
N MET A 317 10.80 -12.14 19.50
CA MET A 317 10.83 -11.18 20.61
C MET A 317 11.83 -11.61 21.69
N ALA A 318 11.87 -12.89 22.08
CA ALA A 318 12.84 -13.40 23.04
C ALA A 318 14.28 -13.25 22.55
N SER A 319 14.54 -13.56 21.27
CA SER A 319 15.85 -13.36 20.64
C SER A 319 16.28 -11.88 20.63
N LEU A 320 15.36 -10.99 20.30
CA LEU A 320 15.60 -9.55 20.28
C LEU A 320 15.85 -9.01 21.71
N ALA A 321 15.08 -9.45 22.70
CA ALA A 321 15.31 -9.09 24.11
C ALA A 321 16.68 -9.52 24.59
N ALA A 322 17.09 -10.76 24.26
CA ALA A 322 18.44 -11.26 24.58
C ALA A 322 19.55 -10.45 23.89
N ALA A 323 19.34 -10.01 22.65
CA ALA A 323 20.28 -9.14 21.96
C ALA A 323 20.34 -7.74 22.58
N LEU A 324 19.21 -7.15 22.96
CA LEU A 324 19.12 -5.84 23.63
C LEU A 324 19.73 -5.85 25.02
N SER A 325 19.60 -6.96 25.78
CA SER A 325 20.25 -7.10 27.08
C SER A 325 21.77 -6.93 27.00
N LYS A 326 22.37 -7.26 25.86
CA LYS A 326 23.80 -7.06 25.62
C LYS A 326 24.17 -5.60 25.32
N MET A 327 23.21 -4.76 24.90
CA MET A 327 23.44 -3.32 24.69
C MET A 327 23.61 -2.54 25.97
N MET A 328 23.09 -3.04 27.08
CA MET A 328 23.23 -2.43 28.41
C MET A 328 24.58 -2.71 29.07
N LEU A 329 25.39 -3.53 28.39
CA LEU A 329 26.77 -3.79 28.83
C LEU A 329 27.72 -2.66 28.37
N PRO A 330 28.99 -2.59 28.85
CA PRO A 330 29.94 -1.54 28.51
C PRO A 330 30.05 -1.30 26.99
N MET A 331 30.41 -0.07 26.62
CA MET A 331 30.44 0.49 25.25
C MET A 331 30.98 -0.42 24.14
N GLY A 332 31.86 -1.39 24.47
CA GLY A 332 32.37 -2.37 23.51
C GLY A 332 31.34 -3.39 22.93
N SER A 333 30.17 -3.46 23.55
CA SER A 333 29.10 -4.39 23.15
C SER A 333 27.95 -3.76 22.38
N LEU A 334 28.03 -2.48 22.04
CA LEU A 334 27.03 -1.82 21.20
C LEU A 334 26.98 -2.48 19.80
N PRO A 335 25.79 -2.69 19.26
CA PRO A 335 25.64 -3.22 17.91
C PRO A 335 26.38 -2.40 16.87
N GLU A 336 26.92 -3.06 15.87
CA GLU A 336 27.73 -2.43 14.83
C GLU A 336 27.00 -1.31 14.09
N TRP A 337 25.68 -1.47 13.87
CA TRP A 337 24.88 -0.43 13.23
C TRP A 337 24.81 0.86 14.06
N VAL A 338 24.77 0.78 15.41
CA VAL A 338 24.82 1.96 16.29
C VAL A 338 26.17 2.63 16.15
N ARG A 339 27.26 1.84 16.13
CA ARG A 339 28.62 2.38 15.95
C ARG A 339 28.86 3.04 14.61
N LYS A 340 28.19 2.57 13.54
CA LYS A 340 28.29 3.17 12.21
C LYS A 340 27.50 4.49 12.05
N GLU A 341 26.48 4.70 12.89
CA GLU A 341 25.66 5.93 12.81
C GLU A 341 26.27 7.12 13.54
N PHE A 342 27.25 6.90 14.40
CA PHE A 342 27.80 7.92 15.29
C PHE A 342 29.32 7.93 15.26
N SER A 343 29.90 9.12 15.39
CA SER A 343 31.33 9.27 15.77
C SER A 343 31.58 8.73 17.19
N GLU A 344 32.83 8.48 17.55
CA GLU A 344 33.18 7.96 18.88
C GLU A 344 32.67 8.84 20.02
N SER A 345 32.75 10.17 19.87
CA SER A 345 32.20 11.09 20.85
C SER A 345 30.68 11.04 20.96
N GLU A 346 29.99 10.92 19.85
CA GLU A 346 28.52 10.78 19.85
C GLU A 346 28.07 9.42 20.41
N LEU A 347 28.83 8.35 20.17
CA LEU A 347 28.60 7.05 20.80
C LEU A 347 28.72 7.11 22.31
N PHE A 348 29.71 7.85 22.81
CA PHE A 348 29.89 8.09 24.26
C PHE A 348 28.66 8.80 24.84
N TRP A 349 28.21 9.88 24.22
CA TRP A 349 27.04 10.64 24.67
C TRP A 349 25.76 9.80 24.57
N PHE A 350 25.60 9.02 23.50
CA PHE A 350 24.47 8.12 23.35
C PHE A 350 24.46 7.05 24.44
N ALA A 351 25.58 6.39 24.68
CA ALA A 351 25.69 5.38 25.73
C ALA A 351 25.44 5.99 27.12
N THR A 352 25.97 7.18 27.40
CA THR A 352 25.74 7.90 28.66
C THR A 352 24.27 8.23 28.87
N ALA A 353 23.58 8.73 27.83
CA ALA A 353 22.16 9.04 27.91
C ALA A 353 21.31 7.77 28.11
N MET A 354 21.66 6.68 27.44
CA MET A 354 20.97 5.38 27.62
C MET A 354 21.18 4.84 29.04
N THR A 355 22.39 4.93 29.59
CA THR A 355 22.70 4.49 30.96
C THR A 355 21.95 5.33 32.00
N ALA A 356 22.00 6.65 31.88
CA ALA A 356 21.27 7.55 32.79
C ALA A 356 19.76 7.27 32.79
N PHE A 357 19.18 6.95 31.62
CA PHE A 357 17.78 6.59 31.52
C PHE A 357 17.44 5.31 32.29
N TYR A 358 18.31 4.32 32.31
CA TYR A 358 18.11 3.08 33.04
C TYR A 358 18.38 3.19 34.52
N ASP A 359 19.32 4.04 34.94
CA ASP A 359 19.67 4.27 36.34
C ASP A 359 18.57 5.04 37.11
N GLU A 360 17.80 5.90 36.42
CA GLU A 360 16.67 6.61 37.03
C GLU A 360 15.43 5.72 37.23
N GLY A 361 15.42 4.52 36.68
CA GLY A 361 14.31 3.54 36.72
C GLY A 361 14.47 2.45 37.79
N ILE A 362 15.55 2.45 38.58
CA ILE A 362 15.78 1.58 39.70
C ILE A 362 15.46 2.33 40.99
#